data_9b89b51521915cb904bcbdd534c89c28
#
_entry.id   9b89b51521915cb904bcbdd534c89c28
#
_cell.length_a   1.000
_cell.length_b   1.000
_cell.length_c   1.000
_cell.angle_alpha   90.00
_cell.angle_beta   90.00
_cell.angle_gamma   90.00
#
_symmetry.space_group_name_H-M   'P 1'
#
loop_
_entity.id
_entity.type
_entity.pdbx_description
1 polymer ?
#
loop_
_entity_poly.entity_id
_entity_poly.type
_entity_poly.pdbx_seq_one_letter_code
_entity_poly.pdbx_strand_id
1 'polypeptide(L)'
;VTLTEKEGPVLLISTDPAHSLSDVLQSRLTDTETQVKGTKGLYARELDMAGWFNALRKRLKEKAEKAFEGAPKAGNDVPADLLYLRNLLECAPPGIDELAAMSVLTDALVQERFKRIVVDSSPVVMSVRVVELADTAKTWLGALHTVLNKHRAKGLADLADDIAGMIKHVKRFEDALASPSESRFVVVTRGEELAASRTERLVEYLKERKLQVERVLVNRVGPKSTCEKCENRRKLELNAAKAIEKKIGLPVTMAPALGRHPAGLRELKAFRTAWYALSAPPAKIKAA
;
A
#
# COMPACT_ATOMS: atom_id res chain seq x y z
N VAL A 1 13.12 5.57 9.63
CA VAL A 1 14.21 5.94 10.56
C VAL A 1 14.59 7.41 10.41
N THR A 2 15.06 7.85 9.25
CA THR A 2 15.49 9.26 9.05
C THR A 2 14.34 10.26 9.24
N LEU A 3 13.11 9.91 8.84
CA LEU A 3 11.92 10.75 9.03
C LEU A 3 11.58 10.92 10.52
N THR A 4 11.68 9.85 11.30
CA THR A 4 11.39 9.92 12.74
C THR A 4 12.32 10.85 13.51
N GLU A 5 13.57 10.96 13.06
CA GLU A 5 14.56 11.86 13.66
C GLU A 5 14.28 13.33 13.33
N LYS A 6 13.60 13.62 12.22
CA LYS A 6 13.34 14.98 11.71
C LYS A 6 11.93 15.49 12.00
N GLU A 7 10.94 14.63 11.88
CA GLU A 7 9.53 15.04 11.80
C GLU A 7 8.68 14.51 12.98
N GLY A 8 9.15 13.49 13.71
CA GLY A 8 8.42 12.89 14.82
C GLY A 8 7.89 11.49 14.52
N PRO A 9 6.80 11.02 15.15
CA PRO A 9 6.32 9.67 14.99
C PRO A 9 5.93 9.34 13.55
N VAL A 10 6.41 8.18 13.04
CA VAL A 10 6.15 7.67 11.69
C VAL A 10 5.57 6.28 11.80
N LEU A 11 4.53 6.01 11.02
CA LEU A 11 4.00 4.67 10.82
C LEU A 11 4.42 4.15 9.44
N LEU A 12 5.02 2.97 9.40
CA LEU A 12 5.34 2.23 8.20
C LEU A 12 4.38 1.05 8.08
N ILE A 13 3.61 1.01 7.01
CA ILE A 13 2.64 -0.06 6.74
C ILE A 13 3.05 -0.80 5.49
N SER A 14 3.21 -2.12 5.59
CA SER A 14 3.33 -2.99 4.42
C SER A 14 1.99 -3.61 4.08
N THR A 15 1.64 -3.54 2.80
CA THR A 15 0.50 -4.25 2.20
C THR A 15 0.97 -5.40 1.32
N ASP A 16 2.28 -5.71 1.35
CA ASP A 16 2.86 -6.83 0.60
C ASP A 16 2.58 -8.15 1.34
N PRO A 17 1.88 -9.11 0.72
CA PRO A 17 1.63 -10.42 1.33
C PRO A 17 2.89 -11.24 1.61
N ALA A 18 4.04 -10.85 1.04
CA ALA A 18 5.32 -11.52 1.32
C ALA A 18 5.89 -11.22 2.72
N HIS A 19 5.31 -10.27 3.47
CA HIS A 19 5.74 -9.91 4.84
C HIS A 19 7.25 -9.66 5.00
N SER A 20 7.87 -9.03 3.99
CA SER A 20 9.32 -8.80 3.95
C SER A 20 9.81 -7.72 4.90
N LEU A 21 8.91 -6.91 5.47
CA LEU A 21 9.25 -5.79 6.33
C LEU A 21 9.84 -6.23 7.67
N SER A 22 9.33 -7.32 8.25
CA SER A 22 9.85 -7.96 9.46
C SER A 22 11.32 -8.34 9.30
N ASP A 23 11.69 -8.92 8.16
CA ASP A 23 13.06 -9.33 7.85
C ASP A 23 13.98 -8.11 7.66
N VAL A 24 13.52 -7.12 6.90
CA VAL A 24 14.29 -5.89 6.64
C VAL A 24 14.54 -5.09 7.91
N LEU A 25 13.55 -5.01 8.81
CA LEU A 25 13.69 -4.30 10.08
C LEU A 25 14.30 -5.14 11.19
N GLN A 26 14.47 -6.46 10.99
CA GLN A 26 14.88 -7.42 12.02
C GLN A 26 14.02 -7.29 13.29
N SER A 27 12.74 -7.12 13.09
CA SER A 27 11.74 -6.95 14.15
C SER A 27 10.52 -7.79 13.81
N ARG A 28 10.03 -8.56 14.77
CA ARG A 28 8.77 -9.29 14.59
C ARG A 28 7.63 -8.30 14.52
N LEU A 29 7.03 -8.18 13.37
CA LEU A 29 5.84 -7.37 13.11
C LEU A 29 4.60 -8.26 13.04
N THR A 30 3.45 -7.64 13.22
CA THR A 30 2.15 -8.30 13.13
C THR A 30 1.18 -7.33 12.46
N ASP A 31 -0.08 -7.73 12.34
CA ASP A 31 -1.15 -6.85 11.89
C ASP A 31 -1.60 -5.85 12.98
N THR A 32 -0.65 -5.38 13.79
CA THR A 32 -0.84 -4.31 14.77
C THR A 32 0.35 -3.35 14.75
N GLU A 33 0.11 -2.08 15.09
CA GLU A 33 1.16 -1.06 15.17
C GLU A 33 2.18 -1.41 16.24
N THR A 34 3.34 -1.86 15.81
CA THR A 34 4.44 -2.28 16.70
C THR A 34 5.58 -1.28 16.62
N GLN A 35 6.04 -0.79 17.76
CA GLN A 35 7.24 0.07 17.79
C GLN A 35 8.48 -0.72 17.42
N VAL A 36 9.21 -0.24 16.41
CA VAL A 36 10.44 -0.90 15.94
C VAL A 36 11.56 -0.72 16.98
N LYS A 37 12.12 -1.83 17.44
CA LYS A 37 13.18 -1.84 18.45
C LYS A 37 14.37 -0.95 18.04
N GLY A 38 14.90 -0.19 18.99
CA GLY A 38 16.06 0.69 18.74
C GLY A 38 15.71 1.99 18.01
N THR A 39 14.42 2.31 17.83
CA THR A 39 13.97 3.58 17.27
C THR A 39 13.13 4.36 18.28
N LYS A 40 13.15 5.69 18.16
CA LYS A 40 12.20 6.56 18.84
C LYS A 40 11.17 7.02 17.82
N GLY A 41 9.92 6.55 17.95
CA GLY A 41 8.79 7.00 17.12
C GLY A 41 8.64 6.34 15.75
N LEU A 42 9.39 5.26 15.43
CA LEU A 42 9.07 4.43 14.28
C LEU A 42 8.17 3.27 14.72
N TYR A 43 7.00 3.22 14.14
CA TYR A 43 6.05 2.13 14.27
C TYR A 43 5.93 1.42 12.92
N ALA A 44 5.71 0.12 12.94
CA ALA A 44 5.54 -0.67 11.72
C ALA A 44 4.42 -1.68 11.90
N ARG A 45 3.76 -2.02 10.78
CA ARG A 45 2.67 -2.97 10.70
C ARG A 45 2.72 -3.71 9.37
N GLU A 46 2.52 -5.01 9.37
CA GLU A 46 2.30 -5.84 8.18
C GLU A 46 0.83 -6.24 8.13
N LEU A 47 0.09 -5.81 7.11
CA LEU A 47 -1.35 -6.05 7.02
C LEU A 47 -1.64 -7.46 6.54
N ASP A 48 -2.49 -8.17 7.27
CA ASP A 48 -3.15 -9.40 6.81
C ASP A 48 -4.50 -9.05 6.16
N MET A 49 -4.45 -8.56 4.92
CA MET A 49 -5.64 -8.13 4.19
C MET A 49 -6.64 -9.27 3.99
N ALA A 50 -6.15 -10.46 3.66
CA ALA A 50 -7.00 -11.64 3.46
C ALA A 50 -7.67 -12.08 4.75
N GLY A 51 -6.93 -12.13 5.86
CA GLY A 51 -7.46 -12.44 7.19
C GLY A 51 -8.51 -11.44 7.64
N TRP A 52 -8.24 -10.15 7.44
CA TRP A 52 -9.19 -9.07 7.75
C TRP A 52 -10.52 -9.24 6.97
N PHE A 53 -10.42 -9.45 5.66
CA PHE A 53 -11.61 -9.62 4.81
C PHE A 53 -12.38 -10.90 5.17
N ASN A 54 -11.70 -11.99 5.43
CA ASN A 54 -12.34 -13.24 5.86
C ASN A 54 -13.07 -13.07 7.20
N ALA A 55 -12.50 -12.35 8.14
CA ALA A 55 -13.14 -12.03 9.41
C ALA A 55 -14.42 -11.18 9.22
N LEU A 56 -14.35 -10.15 8.37
CA LEU A 56 -15.50 -9.33 8.00
C LEU A 56 -16.61 -10.19 7.37
N ARG A 57 -16.27 -11.01 6.37
CA ARG A 57 -17.21 -11.88 5.67
C ARG A 57 -17.88 -12.88 6.62
N LYS A 58 -17.11 -13.50 7.52
CA LYS A 58 -17.63 -14.42 8.53
C LYS A 58 -18.63 -13.74 9.46
N ARG A 59 -18.28 -12.56 9.99
CA ARG A 59 -19.14 -11.76 10.88
C ARG A 59 -20.44 -11.35 10.18
N LEU A 60 -20.37 -10.91 8.92
CA LEU A 60 -21.54 -10.56 8.12
C LEU A 60 -22.45 -11.77 7.92
N LYS A 61 -21.89 -12.93 7.58
CA LYS A 61 -22.64 -14.16 7.37
C LYS A 61 -23.35 -14.62 8.64
N GLU A 62 -22.62 -14.72 9.76
CA GLU A 62 -23.17 -15.17 11.04
C GLU A 62 -24.30 -14.28 11.54
N LYS A 63 -24.14 -12.96 11.47
CA LYS A 63 -25.19 -12.02 11.89
C LYS A 63 -26.38 -12.01 10.93
N ALA A 64 -26.17 -12.13 9.61
CA ALA A 64 -27.25 -12.26 8.66
C ALA A 64 -28.06 -13.54 8.91
N GLU A 65 -27.41 -14.67 9.09
CA GLU A 65 -28.09 -15.94 9.41
C GLU A 65 -28.91 -15.84 10.70
N LYS A 66 -28.37 -15.21 11.73
CA LYS A 66 -29.11 -14.98 12.99
C LYS A 66 -30.31 -14.06 12.81
N ALA A 67 -30.19 -12.98 12.04
CA ALA A 67 -31.28 -12.03 11.79
C ALA A 67 -32.45 -12.65 11.01
N PHE A 68 -32.18 -13.70 10.27
CA PHE A 68 -33.16 -14.49 9.53
C PHE A 68 -33.39 -15.88 10.17
N GLU A 69 -33.15 -16.02 11.48
CA GLU A 69 -33.38 -17.25 12.20
C GLU A 69 -34.86 -17.64 12.12
N GLY A 70 -35.11 -18.94 11.84
CA GLY A 70 -36.49 -19.43 11.57
C GLY A 70 -36.95 -19.32 10.11
N ALA A 71 -36.28 -18.59 9.25
CA ALA A 71 -36.52 -18.58 7.83
C ALA A 71 -35.98 -19.84 7.13
N PRO A 72 -36.58 -20.33 6.06
CA PRO A 72 -36.02 -21.41 5.25
C PRO A 72 -34.62 -21.10 4.77
N LYS A 73 -33.69 -22.06 4.94
CA LYS A 73 -32.25 -21.88 4.59
C LYS A 73 -31.89 -22.44 3.22
N ALA A 74 -32.78 -23.22 2.63
CA ALA A 74 -32.60 -23.87 1.33
C ALA A 74 -33.95 -23.96 0.58
N GLY A 75 -33.91 -24.05 -0.73
CA GLY A 75 -35.08 -24.12 -1.59
C GLY A 75 -35.62 -22.76 -2.01
N ASN A 76 -36.80 -22.78 -2.63
CA ASN A 76 -37.45 -21.58 -3.21
C ASN A 76 -38.01 -20.59 -2.17
N ASP A 77 -38.10 -20.99 -0.90
CA ASP A 77 -38.69 -20.19 0.18
C ASP A 77 -37.62 -19.40 0.98
N VAL A 78 -36.35 -19.39 0.54
CA VAL A 78 -35.32 -18.57 1.17
C VAL A 78 -35.63 -17.10 0.95
N PRO A 79 -35.64 -16.25 2.00
CA PRO A 79 -35.88 -14.83 1.84
C PRO A 79 -34.94 -14.22 0.81
N ALA A 80 -35.49 -13.50 -0.17
CA ALA A 80 -34.69 -12.91 -1.26
C ALA A 80 -33.51 -12.05 -0.75
N ASP A 81 -33.74 -11.27 0.30
CA ASP A 81 -32.69 -10.42 0.89
C ASP A 81 -31.57 -11.24 1.54
N LEU A 82 -31.88 -12.38 2.16
CA LEU A 82 -30.86 -13.28 2.72
C LEU A 82 -30.04 -13.94 1.60
N LEU A 83 -30.72 -14.38 0.53
CA LEU A 83 -30.07 -14.95 -0.65
C LEU A 83 -29.16 -13.90 -1.31
N TYR A 84 -29.66 -12.67 -1.44
CA TYR A 84 -28.89 -11.57 -2.01
C TYR A 84 -27.64 -11.23 -1.17
N LEU A 85 -27.76 -11.17 0.16
CA LEU A 85 -26.61 -10.98 1.06
C LEU A 85 -25.57 -12.10 0.90
N ARG A 86 -26.02 -13.37 0.85
CA ARG A 86 -25.10 -14.50 0.62
C ARG A 86 -24.37 -14.36 -0.71
N ASN A 87 -25.09 -14.07 -1.78
CA ASN A 87 -24.49 -13.89 -3.10
C ASN A 87 -23.48 -12.74 -3.13
N LEU A 88 -23.78 -11.59 -2.50
CA LEU A 88 -22.84 -10.47 -2.39
C LEU A 88 -21.55 -10.87 -1.65
N LEU A 89 -21.67 -11.72 -0.62
CA LEU A 89 -20.50 -12.16 0.16
C LEU A 89 -19.68 -13.25 -0.55
N GLU A 90 -20.34 -14.09 -1.37
CA GLU A 90 -19.67 -15.14 -2.15
C GLU A 90 -19.05 -14.58 -3.43
N CYS A 91 -19.73 -13.63 -4.08
CA CYS A 91 -19.28 -12.96 -5.31
C CYS A 91 -18.61 -11.62 -5.03
N ALA A 92 -17.85 -11.52 -3.94
CA ALA A 92 -17.10 -10.30 -3.63
C ALA A 92 -16.14 -9.95 -4.79
N PRO A 93 -16.06 -8.66 -5.19
CA PRO A 93 -15.18 -8.26 -6.30
C PRO A 93 -13.73 -8.61 -6.04
N PRO A 94 -12.96 -8.99 -7.08
CA PRO A 94 -11.53 -9.22 -6.93
C PRO A 94 -10.82 -7.99 -6.36
N GLY A 95 -9.95 -8.20 -5.37
CA GLY A 95 -9.18 -7.13 -4.71
C GLY A 95 -9.96 -6.38 -3.62
N ILE A 96 -11.17 -6.83 -3.27
CA ILE A 96 -11.96 -6.20 -2.19
C ILE A 96 -11.26 -6.29 -0.82
N ASP A 97 -10.34 -7.23 -0.65
CA ASP A 97 -9.46 -7.35 0.51
C ASP A 97 -8.59 -6.10 0.73
N GLU A 98 -8.33 -5.33 -0.32
CA GLU A 98 -7.64 -4.03 -0.23
C GLU A 98 -8.44 -2.98 0.57
N LEU A 99 -9.73 -3.21 0.81
CA LEU A 99 -10.51 -2.44 1.78
C LEU A 99 -9.88 -2.43 3.19
N ALA A 100 -9.17 -3.50 3.55
CA ALA A 100 -8.42 -3.54 4.80
C ALA A 100 -7.37 -2.43 4.85
N ALA A 101 -6.58 -2.28 3.77
CA ALA A 101 -5.58 -1.24 3.67
C ALA A 101 -6.21 0.16 3.71
N MET A 102 -7.29 0.38 2.95
CA MET A 102 -8.01 1.67 2.94
C MET A 102 -8.55 2.03 4.33
N SER A 103 -9.15 1.07 5.04
CA SER A 103 -9.68 1.28 6.39
C SER A 103 -8.56 1.59 7.38
N VAL A 104 -7.51 0.77 7.42
CA VAL A 104 -6.38 0.96 8.34
C VAL A 104 -5.65 2.27 8.09
N LEU A 105 -5.43 2.63 6.82
CA LEU A 105 -4.78 3.90 6.47
C LEU A 105 -5.64 5.10 6.85
N THR A 106 -6.95 5.02 6.63
CA THR A 106 -7.86 6.09 7.03
C THR A 106 -7.92 6.25 8.55
N ASP A 107 -7.98 5.15 9.30
CA ASP A 107 -7.93 5.19 10.77
C ASP A 107 -6.65 5.86 11.25
N ALA A 108 -5.50 5.50 10.69
CA ALA A 108 -4.22 6.09 11.05
C ALA A 108 -4.12 7.60 10.68
N LEU A 109 -4.79 8.03 9.59
CA LEU A 109 -4.88 9.43 9.20
C LEU A 109 -5.78 10.23 10.16
N VAL A 110 -6.94 9.68 10.53
CA VAL A 110 -7.92 10.36 11.39
C VAL A 110 -7.42 10.49 12.84
N GLN A 111 -6.67 9.51 13.33
CA GLN A 111 -6.11 9.55 14.68
C GLN A 111 -5.03 10.62 14.88
N GLU A 112 -4.44 11.16 13.81
CA GLU A 112 -3.39 12.19 13.81
C GLU A 112 -2.18 11.88 14.73
N ARG A 113 -2.03 10.60 15.13
CA ARG A 113 -0.97 10.15 16.03
C ARG A 113 0.41 10.19 15.36
N PHE A 114 0.43 10.01 14.04
CA PHE A 114 1.65 9.95 13.26
C PHE A 114 1.81 11.20 12.39
N LYS A 115 3.02 11.73 12.36
CA LYS A 115 3.36 12.87 11.47
C LYS A 115 3.53 12.44 10.02
N ARG A 116 3.88 11.16 9.79
CA ARG A 116 3.97 10.54 8.48
C ARG A 116 3.46 9.12 8.52
N ILE A 117 2.76 8.73 7.48
CA ILE A 117 2.44 7.35 7.19
C ILE A 117 3.15 6.99 5.88
N VAL A 118 3.97 5.95 5.91
CA VAL A 118 4.68 5.43 4.73
C VAL A 118 4.05 4.08 4.39
N VAL A 119 3.56 3.95 3.18
CA VAL A 119 2.95 2.71 2.69
C VAL A 119 3.93 2.03 1.75
N ASP A 120 4.39 0.85 2.14
CA ASP A 120 5.14 -0.05 1.27
C ASP A 120 4.14 -0.96 0.56
N SER A 121 3.85 -0.61 -0.69
CA SER A 121 2.86 -1.32 -1.48
C SER A 121 3.52 -2.36 -2.37
N SER A 122 2.83 -3.47 -2.56
CA SER A 122 3.18 -4.50 -3.53
C SER A 122 3.34 -3.91 -4.95
N PRO A 123 4.17 -4.50 -5.85
CA PRO A 123 4.58 -3.85 -7.11
C PRO A 123 3.42 -3.47 -8.03
N VAL A 124 3.51 -2.30 -8.64
CA VAL A 124 2.78 -1.74 -9.81
C VAL A 124 1.25 -1.94 -9.84
N VAL A 125 0.76 -3.09 -9.44
CA VAL A 125 -0.66 -3.46 -9.54
C VAL A 125 -1.49 -2.81 -8.43
N MET A 126 -0.91 -2.65 -7.23
CA MET A 126 -1.63 -2.12 -6.07
C MET A 126 -1.87 -0.61 -6.13
N SER A 127 -0.88 0.17 -6.54
CA SER A 127 -1.02 1.65 -6.62
C SER A 127 -2.08 2.07 -7.63
N VAL A 128 -2.24 1.29 -8.69
CA VAL A 128 -3.23 1.50 -9.75
C VAL A 128 -4.58 0.94 -9.33
N ARG A 129 -4.61 -0.28 -8.78
CA ARG A 129 -5.85 -0.96 -8.38
C ARG A 129 -6.55 -0.28 -7.21
N VAL A 130 -5.81 0.22 -6.23
CA VAL A 130 -6.41 0.88 -5.06
C VAL A 130 -7.30 2.05 -5.47
N VAL A 131 -6.92 2.82 -6.50
CA VAL A 131 -7.75 3.92 -7.00
C VAL A 131 -8.95 3.40 -7.81
N GLU A 132 -8.76 2.36 -8.63
CA GLU A 132 -9.84 1.76 -9.42
C GLU A 132 -10.83 0.96 -8.56
N LEU A 133 -10.32 0.34 -7.50
CA LEU A 133 -11.13 -0.45 -6.58
C LEU A 133 -12.00 0.40 -5.66
N ALA A 134 -11.65 1.65 -5.41
CA ALA A 134 -12.43 2.51 -4.54
C ALA A 134 -13.89 2.64 -5.03
N ASP A 135 -14.11 2.81 -6.34
CA ASP A 135 -15.46 2.86 -6.90
C ASP A 135 -16.18 1.51 -6.84
N THR A 136 -15.47 0.42 -7.16
CA THR A 136 -16.00 -0.94 -7.04
C THR A 136 -16.34 -1.27 -5.59
N ALA A 137 -15.47 -0.90 -4.65
CA ALA A 137 -15.66 -1.09 -3.23
C ALA A 137 -16.88 -0.30 -2.71
N LYS A 138 -17.02 0.97 -3.10
CA LYS A 138 -18.20 1.80 -2.74
C LYS A 138 -19.49 1.19 -3.27
N THR A 139 -19.50 0.70 -4.51
CA THR A 139 -20.66 0.04 -5.13
C THR A 139 -21.04 -1.23 -4.36
N TRP A 140 -20.07 -2.09 -4.07
CA TRP A 140 -20.29 -3.33 -3.35
C TRP A 140 -20.73 -3.09 -1.90
N LEU A 141 -20.05 -2.19 -1.18
CA LEU A 141 -20.43 -1.78 0.17
C LEU A 141 -21.82 -1.12 0.20
N GLY A 142 -22.16 -0.32 -0.82
CA GLY A 142 -23.46 0.31 -0.97
C GLY A 142 -24.60 -0.73 -1.11
N ALA A 143 -24.36 -1.78 -1.90
CA ALA A 143 -25.30 -2.89 -2.02
C ALA A 143 -25.50 -3.63 -0.68
N LEU A 144 -24.41 -3.95 0.03
CA LEU A 144 -24.46 -4.53 1.38
C LEU A 144 -25.21 -3.62 2.34
N HIS A 145 -24.86 -2.33 2.39
CA HIS A 145 -25.49 -1.36 3.27
C HIS A 145 -27.00 -1.26 3.06
N THR A 146 -27.44 -1.27 1.79
CA THR A 146 -28.86 -1.17 1.45
C THR A 146 -29.68 -2.30 2.08
N VAL A 147 -29.20 -3.53 1.97
CA VAL A 147 -29.91 -4.69 2.54
C VAL A 147 -29.81 -4.72 4.06
N LEU A 148 -28.63 -4.46 4.63
CA LEU A 148 -28.45 -4.42 6.07
C LEU A 148 -29.31 -3.33 6.72
N ASN A 149 -29.39 -2.16 6.10
CA ASN A 149 -30.18 -1.03 6.58
C ASN A 149 -31.68 -1.32 6.57
N LYS A 150 -32.19 -2.04 5.56
CA LYS A 150 -33.58 -2.50 5.48
C LYS A 150 -33.97 -3.40 6.67
N HIS A 151 -33.02 -4.15 7.21
CA HIS A 151 -33.25 -5.11 8.28
C HIS A 151 -32.63 -4.70 9.64
N ARG A 152 -32.42 -3.39 9.87
CA ARG A 152 -31.87 -2.86 11.14
C ARG A 152 -32.61 -3.39 12.37
N ALA A 153 -33.94 -3.40 12.33
CA ALA A 153 -34.80 -3.89 13.42
C ALA A 153 -34.62 -5.38 13.74
N LYS A 154 -34.02 -6.17 12.82
CA LYS A 154 -33.69 -7.60 13.03
C LYS A 154 -32.28 -7.82 13.60
N GLY A 155 -31.66 -6.81 14.20
CA GLY A 155 -30.32 -6.90 14.80
C GLY A 155 -29.17 -6.70 13.81
N LEU A 156 -29.43 -6.11 12.63
CA LEU A 156 -28.40 -5.78 11.64
C LEU A 156 -27.95 -4.30 11.69
N ALA A 157 -28.40 -3.52 12.69
CA ALA A 157 -28.08 -2.12 12.81
C ALA A 157 -26.56 -1.88 12.89
N ASP A 158 -25.86 -2.58 13.79
CA ASP A 158 -24.42 -2.43 13.97
C ASP A 158 -23.65 -2.72 12.69
N LEU A 159 -24.05 -3.76 11.93
CA LEU A 159 -23.41 -4.08 10.65
C LEU A 159 -23.67 -3.02 9.59
N ALA A 160 -24.88 -2.47 9.53
CA ALA A 160 -25.22 -1.39 8.62
C ALA A 160 -24.36 -0.15 8.92
N ASP A 161 -24.17 0.19 10.21
CA ASP A 161 -23.34 1.30 10.65
C ASP A 161 -21.84 1.06 10.36
N ASP A 162 -21.34 -0.17 10.58
CA ASP A 162 -19.98 -0.57 10.22
C ASP A 162 -19.72 -0.42 8.71
N ILE A 163 -20.64 -0.90 7.87
CA ILE A 163 -20.51 -0.78 6.40
C ILE A 163 -20.58 0.70 5.97
N ALA A 164 -21.48 1.49 6.58
CA ALA A 164 -21.52 2.93 6.33
C ALA A 164 -20.21 3.62 6.74
N GLY A 165 -19.59 3.20 7.83
CA GLY A 165 -18.25 3.63 8.25
C GLY A 165 -17.18 3.31 7.20
N MET A 166 -17.18 2.07 6.67
CA MET A 166 -16.24 1.66 5.62
C MET A 166 -16.40 2.49 4.34
N ILE A 167 -17.63 2.82 3.93
CA ILE A 167 -17.86 3.70 2.78
C ILE A 167 -17.23 5.09 3.02
N LYS A 168 -17.38 5.65 4.22
CA LYS A 168 -16.74 6.91 4.60
C LYS A 168 -15.21 6.81 4.58
N HIS A 169 -14.65 5.68 5.05
CA HIS A 169 -13.21 5.43 5.02
C HIS A 169 -12.68 5.38 3.58
N VAL A 170 -13.35 4.67 2.68
CA VAL A 170 -12.96 4.64 1.26
C VAL A 170 -12.96 6.05 0.67
N LYS A 171 -14.01 6.83 0.91
CA LYS A 171 -14.09 8.22 0.44
C LYS A 171 -12.97 9.09 1.02
N ARG A 172 -12.72 9.02 2.34
CA ARG A 172 -11.66 9.80 3.01
C ARG A 172 -10.27 9.42 2.48
N PHE A 173 -10.08 8.14 2.16
CA PHE A 173 -8.85 7.65 1.55
C PHE A 173 -8.65 8.23 0.14
N GLU A 174 -9.68 8.24 -0.70
CA GLU A 174 -9.64 8.87 -2.03
C GLU A 174 -9.29 10.37 -1.93
N ASP A 175 -9.96 11.08 -1.02
CA ASP A 175 -9.72 12.51 -0.79
C ASP A 175 -8.27 12.77 -0.37
N ALA A 176 -7.72 11.93 0.53
CA ALA A 176 -6.33 12.01 0.96
C ALA A 176 -5.34 11.73 -0.18
N LEU A 177 -5.62 10.73 -1.03
CA LEU A 177 -4.77 10.42 -2.18
C LEU A 177 -4.76 11.54 -3.21
N ALA A 178 -5.91 12.19 -3.44
CA ALA A 178 -6.04 13.30 -4.39
C ALA A 178 -5.44 14.62 -3.86
N SER A 179 -5.24 14.73 -2.54
CA SER A 179 -4.73 15.95 -1.91
C SER A 179 -3.20 16.05 -2.00
N PRO A 180 -2.64 17.05 -2.72
CA PRO A 180 -1.19 17.23 -2.83
C PRO A 180 -0.49 17.55 -1.50
N SER A 181 -1.25 18.02 -0.51
CA SER A 181 -0.71 18.31 0.83
C SER A 181 -0.66 17.07 1.73
N GLU A 182 -1.51 16.07 1.46
CA GLU A 182 -1.64 14.88 2.30
C GLU A 182 -0.88 13.69 1.75
N SER A 183 -0.84 13.50 0.42
CA SER A 183 -0.22 12.31 -0.15
C SER A 183 0.76 12.62 -1.28
N ARG A 184 1.80 11.77 -1.38
CA ARG A 184 2.79 11.79 -2.46
C ARG A 184 3.28 10.40 -2.77
N PHE A 185 3.49 10.13 -4.05
CA PHE A 185 4.04 8.87 -4.53
C PHE A 185 5.54 9.00 -4.78
N VAL A 186 6.28 7.99 -4.37
CA VAL A 186 7.67 7.76 -4.77
C VAL A 186 7.69 6.49 -5.59
N VAL A 187 7.98 6.61 -6.88
CA VAL A 187 8.02 5.45 -7.77
C VAL A 187 9.39 4.81 -7.70
N VAL A 188 9.44 3.53 -7.34
CA VAL A 188 10.69 2.76 -7.27
C VAL A 188 10.81 1.88 -8.51
N THR A 189 11.93 1.95 -9.19
CA THR A 189 12.19 1.20 -10.42
C THR A 189 13.64 0.70 -10.48
N ARG A 190 13.99 0.02 -11.57
CA ARG A 190 15.36 -0.42 -11.88
C ARG A 190 15.87 0.28 -13.13
N GLY A 191 17.18 0.39 -13.26
CA GLY A 191 17.83 0.96 -14.44
C GLY A 191 17.86 0.01 -15.63
N GLU A 192 16.72 -0.56 -16.00
CA GLU A 192 16.54 -1.47 -17.13
C GLU A 192 15.55 -0.83 -18.13
N GLU A 193 15.78 -1.02 -19.43
CA GLU A 193 14.95 -0.39 -20.47
C GLU A 193 13.47 -0.73 -20.35
N LEU A 194 13.16 -2.00 -20.09
CA LEU A 194 11.78 -2.44 -19.89
C LEU A 194 11.16 -1.83 -18.62
N ALA A 195 11.93 -1.72 -17.54
CA ALA A 195 11.49 -1.09 -16.31
C ALA A 195 11.26 0.41 -16.50
N ALA A 196 12.11 1.09 -17.28
CA ALA A 196 11.95 2.49 -17.63
C ALA A 196 10.62 2.75 -18.34
N SER A 197 10.31 1.98 -19.39
CA SER A 197 9.04 2.11 -20.12
C SER A 197 7.81 1.89 -19.23
N ARG A 198 7.86 0.90 -18.33
CA ARG A 198 6.79 0.67 -17.36
C ARG A 198 6.65 1.83 -16.36
N THR A 199 7.77 2.39 -15.93
CA THR A 199 7.81 3.54 -15.02
C THR A 199 7.16 4.78 -15.65
N GLU A 200 7.46 5.05 -16.92
CA GLU A 200 6.84 6.13 -17.68
C GLU A 200 5.31 6.00 -17.69
N ARG A 201 4.81 4.84 -18.10
CA ARG A 201 3.36 4.56 -18.12
C ARG A 201 2.71 4.68 -16.75
N LEU A 202 3.37 4.20 -15.69
CA LEU A 202 2.86 4.32 -14.33
C LEU A 202 2.77 5.79 -13.91
N VAL A 203 3.81 6.59 -14.17
CA VAL A 203 3.80 8.02 -13.80
C VAL A 203 2.76 8.79 -14.59
N GLU A 204 2.60 8.52 -15.89
CA GLU A 204 1.54 9.09 -16.71
C GLU A 204 0.16 8.75 -16.15
N TYR A 205 -0.09 7.49 -15.85
CA TYR A 205 -1.34 7.02 -15.23
C TYR A 205 -1.65 7.73 -13.91
N LEU A 206 -0.64 7.86 -13.03
CA LEU A 206 -0.82 8.58 -11.75
C LEU A 206 -1.13 10.07 -11.97
N LYS A 207 -0.44 10.72 -12.92
CA LYS A 207 -0.67 12.13 -13.28
C LYS A 207 -2.07 12.36 -13.86
N GLU A 208 -2.56 11.50 -14.74
CA GLU A 208 -3.91 11.58 -15.32
C GLU A 208 -4.99 11.53 -14.22
N ARG A 209 -4.73 10.81 -13.13
CA ARG A 209 -5.61 10.75 -11.95
C ARG A 209 -5.34 11.85 -10.91
N LYS A 210 -4.51 12.83 -11.26
CA LYS A 210 -4.12 13.94 -10.38
C LYS A 210 -3.39 13.51 -9.10
N LEU A 211 -2.80 12.32 -9.09
CA LEU A 211 -2.00 11.82 -7.98
C LEU A 211 -0.58 12.38 -8.06
N GLN A 212 -0.07 12.88 -6.94
CA GLN A 212 1.21 13.59 -6.89
C GLN A 212 2.38 12.63 -6.84
N VAL A 213 3.19 12.60 -7.89
CA VAL A 213 4.46 11.86 -7.91
C VAL A 213 5.59 12.83 -7.56
N GLU A 214 6.27 12.59 -6.45
CA GLU A 214 7.35 13.46 -5.96
C GLU A 214 8.66 13.22 -6.70
N ARG A 215 9.02 11.94 -6.87
CA ARG A 215 10.29 11.52 -7.50
C ARG A 215 10.27 10.09 -7.96
N VAL A 216 11.28 9.72 -8.74
CA VAL A 216 11.57 8.33 -9.09
C VAL A 216 12.86 7.89 -8.41
N LEU A 217 12.85 6.70 -7.80
CA LEU A 217 14.02 6.05 -7.22
C LEU A 217 14.45 4.89 -8.13
N VAL A 218 15.62 5.01 -8.75
CA VAL A 218 16.24 3.91 -9.50
C VAL A 218 17.10 3.09 -8.55
N ASN A 219 16.62 1.90 -8.23
CA ASN A 219 17.25 1.02 -7.25
C ASN A 219 18.26 0.06 -7.90
N ARG A 220 19.26 -0.36 -7.12
CA ARG A 220 20.27 -1.37 -7.49
C ARG A 220 21.11 -0.98 -8.71
N VAL A 221 21.54 0.27 -8.77
CA VAL A 221 22.49 0.74 -9.78
C VAL A 221 23.87 0.17 -9.48
N GLY A 222 24.49 -0.48 -10.46
CA GLY A 222 25.80 -1.11 -10.33
C GLY A 222 26.89 -0.12 -9.91
N PRO A 223 27.89 -0.52 -9.10
CA PRO A 223 29.05 0.30 -8.77
C PRO A 223 29.95 0.47 -9.99
N LYS A 224 30.85 1.46 -9.94
CA LYS A 224 31.97 1.54 -10.90
C LYS A 224 32.80 0.26 -10.83
N SER A 225 33.21 -0.26 -12.00
CA SER A 225 33.92 -1.52 -12.09
C SER A 225 35.05 -1.47 -13.14
N THR A 226 36.11 -2.18 -12.90
CA THR A 226 37.19 -2.45 -13.88
C THR A 226 36.79 -3.58 -14.85
N CYS A 227 35.79 -4.37 -14.51
CA CYS A 227 35.22 -5.38 -15.39
C CYS A 227 34.38 -4.70 -16.48
N GLU A 228 34.74 -4.91 -17.73
CA GLU A 228 34.09 -4.30 -18.90
C GLU A 228 32.58 -4.60 -18.95
N LYS A 229 32.18 -5.85 -18.70
CA LYS A 229 30.76 -6.26 -18.69
C LYS A 229 29.97 -5.53 -17.59
N CYS A 230 30.54 -5.41 -16.38
CA CYS A 230 29.91 -4.72 -15.27
C CYS A 230 29.79 -3.21 -15.53
N GLU A 231 30.81 -2.59 -16.08
CA GLU A 231 30.80 -1.16 -16.41
C GLU A 231 29.85 -0.85 -17.57
N ASN A 232 29.76 -1.72 -18.58
CA ASN A 232 28.80 -1.58 -19.68
C ASN A 232 27.36 -1.69 -19.15
N ARG A 233 27.07 -2.66 -18.29
CA ARG A 233 25.78 -2.77 -17.62
C ARG A 233 25.46 -1.49 -16.83
N ARG A 234 26.39 -1.00 -16.02
CA ARG A 234 26.21 0.24 -15.28
C ARG A 234 25.91 1.45 -16.18
N LYS A 235 26.59 1.56 -17.33
CA LYS A 235 26.30 2.61 -18.32
C LYS A 235 24.88 2.52 -18.86
N LEU A 236 24.39 1.33 -19.15
CA LEU A 236 23.01 1.11 -19.58
C LEU A 236 22.01 1.52 -18.50
N GLU A 237 22.26 1.15 -17.22
CA GLU A 237 21.43 1.53 -16.09
C GLU A 237 21.36 3.07 -15.90
N LEU A 238 22.50 3.76 -16.05
CA LEU A 238 22.56 5.23 -15.99
C LEU A 238 21.84 5.88 -17.18
N ASN A 239 21.96 5.32 -18.38
CA ASN A 239 21.27 5.84 -19.56
C ASN A 239 19.74 5.67 -19.42
N ALA A 240 19.28 4.54 -18.89
CA ALA A 240 17.86 4.33 -18.59
C ALA A 240 17.36 5.35 -17.55
N ALA A 241 18.14 5.60 -16.49
CA ALA A 241 17.78 6.60 -15.47
C ALA A 241 17.69 8.03 -16.07
N LYS A 242 18.63 8.41 -16.95
CA LYS A 242 18.58 9.70 -17.68
C LYS A 242 17.38 9.81 -18.60
N ALA A 243 17.03 8.72 -19.29
CA ALA A 243 15.86 8.69 -20.15
C ALA A 243 14.58 8.90 -19.33
N ILE A 244 14.46 8.23 -18.17
CA ILE A 244 13.35 8.42 -17.23
C ILE A 244 13.27 9.89 -16.80
N GLU A 245 14.37 10.49 -16.31
CA GLU A 245 14.39 11.88 -15.85
C GLU A 245 13.95 12.86 -16.95
N LYS A 246 14.49 12.68 -18.17
CA LYS A 246 14.18 13.53 -19.34
C LYS A 246 12.69 13.43 -19.74
N LYS A 247 12.14 12.21 -19.78
CA LYS A 247 10.76 12.00 -20.27
C LYS A 247 9.71 12.38 -19.22
N ILE A 248 9.95 12.02 -17.96
CA ILE A 248 8.99 12.20 -16.87
C ILE A 248 9.03 13.63 -16.32
N GLY A 249 10.20 14.29 -16.38
CA GLY A 249 10.42 15.63 -15.85
C GLY A 249 10.39 15.70 -14.32
N LEU A 250 10.69 14.58 -13.63
CA LEU A 250 10.73 14.48 -12.17
C LEU A 250 12.16 14.16 -11.69
N PRO A 251 12.52 14.59 -10.46
CA PRO A 251 13.82 14.27 -9.88
C PRO A 251 14.04 12.75 -9.81
N VAL A 252 15.19 12.30 -10.28
CA VAL A 252 15.63 10.90 -10.19
C VAL A 252 16.71 10.76 -9.12
N THR A 253 16.49 9.88 -8.17
CA THR A 253 17.45 9.49 -7.14
C THR A 253 17.89 8.06 -7.39
N MET A 254 19.18 7.79 -7.24
CA MET A 254 19.74 6.46 -7.45
C MET A 254 20.17 5.84 -6.13
N ALA A 255 19.88 4.54 -5.97
CA ALA A 255 20.36 3.73 -4.87
C ALA A 255 21.31 2.65 -5.41
N PRO A 256 22.51 2.50 -4.82
CA PRO A 256 23.50 1.56 -5.33
C PRO A 256 23.09 0.10 -5.09
N ALA A 257 23.58 -0.77 -5.99
CA ALA A 257 23.55 -2.20 -5.74
C ALA A 257 24.55 -2.54 -4.62
N LEU A 258 24.07 -3.28 -3.62
CA LEU A 258 24.88 -3.80 -2.53
C LEU A 258 25.14 -5.29 -2.76
N GLY A 259 26.25 -5.82 -2.22
CA GLY A 259 26.58 -7.24 -2.29
C GLY A 259 25.60 -8.13 -1.53
N ARG A 260 24.90 -7.56 -0.53
CA ARG A 260 23.81 -8.19 0.22
C ARG A 260 22.68 -7.19 0.48
N HIS A 261 21.51 -7.70 0.80
CA HIS A 261 20.40 -6.85 1.21
C HIS A 261 20.67 -6.19 2.56
N PRO A 262 20.46 -4.86 2.69
CA PRO A 262 20.63 -4.21 3.98
C PRO A 262 19.48 -4.63 4.91
N ALA A 263 19.84 -5.08 6.11
CA ALA A 263 18.88 -5.48 7.14
C ALA A 263 19.24 -4.86 8.50
N GLY A 264 18.22 -4.52 9.26
CA GLY A 264 18.37 -3.84 10.54
C GLY A 264 18.73 -2.35 10.40
N LEU A 265 18.50 -1.61 11.46
CA LEU A 265 18.54 -0.14 11.45
C LEU A 265 19.90 0.44 11.06
N ARG A 266 20.98 -0.19 11.49
CA ARG A 266 22.34 0.30 11.18
C ARG A 266 22.65 0.25 9.68
N GLU A 267 22.34 -0.88 9.04
CA GLU A 267 22.60 -1.06 7.62
C GLU A 267 21.64 -0.22 6.77
N LEU A 268 20.37 -0.09 7.17
CA LEU A 268 19.40 0.77 6.51
C LEU A 268 19.80 2.26 6.57
N LYS A 269 20.35 2.73 7.70
CA LYS A 269 20.90 4.09 7.82
C LYS A 269 22.10 4.28 6.88
N ALA A 270 23.04 3.33 6.87
CA ALA A 270 24.20 3.37 5.99
C ALA A 270 23.76 3.32 4.50
N PHE A 271 22.81 2.48 4.15
CA PHE A 271 22.26 2.43 2.79
C PHE A 271 21.65 3.76 2.35
N ARG A 272 20.90 4.43 3.24
CA ARG A 272 20.30 5.73 2.93
C ARG A 272 21.35 6.79 2.59
N THR A 273 22.51 6.79 3.24
CA THR A 273 23.57 7.75 2.96
C THR A 273 24.29 7.51 1.63
N ALA A 274 24.12 6.33 1.05
CA ALA A 274 24.69 5.96 -0.24
C ALA A 274 23.83 6.37 -1.44
N TRP A 275 22.61 6.88 -1.19
CA TRP A 275 21.72 7.36 -2.26
C TRP A 275 22.25 8.71 -2.80
N TYR A 276 22.17 8.89 -4.12
CA TYR A 276 22.64 10.10 -4.79
C TYR A 276 21.69 10.54 -5.91
N ALA A 277 21.64 11.84 -6.17
CA ALA A 277 20.92 12.36 -7.33
C ALA A 277 21.62 11.96 -8.63
N LEU A 278 20.85 11.79 -9.73
CA LEU A 278 21.42 11.43 -11.03
C LEU A 278 22.48 12.44 -11.51
N SER A 279 22.29 13.70 -11.21
CA SER A 279 23.17 14.81 -11.53
C SER A 279 24.38 14.97 -10.58
N ALA A 280 24.41 14.22 -9.47
CA ALA A 280 25.50 14.29 -8.48
C ALA A 280 26.45 13.08 -8.56
N PRO A 281 27.76 13.25 -8.32
CA PRO A 281 28.68 12.11 -8.29
C PRO A 281 28.33 11.17 -7.11
N PRO A 282 28.47 9.84 -7.26
CA PRO A 282 28.19 8.90 -6.20
C PRO A 282 29.12 9.11 -5.01
N ALA A 283 28.53 9.12 -3.80
CA ALA A 283 29.33 9.12 -2.57
C ALA A 283 30.21 7.86 -2.51
N LYS A 284 31.46 8.01 -2.07
CA LYS A 284 32.35 6.87 -1.87
C LYS A 284 31.82 6.01 -0.75
N ILE A 285 31.32 4.81 -1.09
CA ILE A 285 30.94 3.80 -0.10
C ILE A 285 32.23 3.19 0.42
N LYS A 286 32.50 3.38 1.72
CA LYS A 286 33.54 2.57 2.39
C LYS A 286 32.99 1.15 2.47
N ALA A 287 33.72 0.21 1.86
CA ALA A 287 33.42 -1.22 2.03
C ALA A 287 33.55 -1.53 3.54
N ALA A 288 32.47 -2.08 4.10
CA ALA A 288 32.45 -2.59 5.46
C ALA A 288 32.77 -4.08 5.43
#